data_1463d945bdc47f7ac791bd7046d80724
#
_entry.id   1463d945bdc47f7ac791bd7046d80724
#
_cell.length_a   1.000
_cell.length_b   1.000
_cell.length_c   1.000
_cell.angle_alpha   90.00
_cell.angle_beta   90.00
_cell.angle_gamma   90.00
#
_symmetry.space_group_name_H-M   'P 1'
#
loop_
_entity.id
_entity.type
_entity.pdbx_description
1 polymer ?
#
loop_
_entity_poly.entity_id
_entity_poly.type
_entity_poly.pdbx_seq_one_letter_code
_entity_poly.pdbx_strand_id
1 'polypeptide(L)'
;VRHAHRTSSYLYCIGDAEARDARALVTAKDVFQVYSPDSLPYKRLPSTVYMSMGTDSKWNKKVGEVLAKGYGAIDPEFAMVDVMRGLGTGDLHAVAFDVARARLWVANASMKGEDGFEREFVPFCLRECLRTRPAR
;
A
#
# COMPACT_ATOMS: atom_id res chain seq x y z
N VAL A 1 -18.33 -4.32 1.62
CA VAL A 1 -17.30 -5.33 1.24
C VAL A 1 -17.59 -6.68 1.86
N ARG A 2 -17.97 -6.75 3.16
CA ARG A 2 -18.19 -8.02 3.90
C ARG A 2 -19.22 -8.95 3.26
N HIS A 3 -20.30 -8.40 2.71
CA HIS A 3 -21.42 -9.15 2.14
C HIS A 3 -21.39 -9.25 0.61
N ALA A 4 -20.33 -8.77 -0.04
CA ALA A 4 -20.22 -8.87 -1.49
C ALA A 4 -19.75 -10.26 -1.90
N HIS A 5 -20.37 -10.83 -2.93
CA HIS A 5 -19.85 -12.01 -3.62
C HIS A 5 -18.50 -11.67 -4.26
N ARG A 6 -17.49 -12.49 -3.99
CA ARG A 6 -16.13 -12.28 -4.52
C ARG A 6 -15.75 -13.44 -5.41
N THR A 7 -15.25 -13.08 -6.57
CA THR A 7 -14.74 -14.04 -7.56
C THR A 7 -13.24 -14.28 -7.42
N SER A 8 -12.55 -13.44 -6.62
CA SER A 8 -11.11 -13.51 -6.41
C SER A 8 -10.74 -13.10 -4.98
N SER A 9 -9.51 -13.40 -4.59
CA SER A 9 -8.92 -12.94 -3.34
C SER A 9 -8.32 -11.55 -3.51
N TYR A 10 -8.53 -10.68 -2.52
CA TYR A 10 -8.00 -9.32 -2.51
C TYR A 10 -7.35 -9.00 -1.17
N LEU A 11 -6.30 -8.22 -1.24
CA LEU A 11 -5.64 -7.59 -0.10
C LEU A 11 -5.87 -6.09 -0.19
N TYR A 12 -6.26 -5.49 0.92
CA TYR A 12 -6.44 -4.05 1.03
C TYR A 12 -5.66 -3.54 2.23
N CYS A 13 -4.97 -2.40 2.07
CA CYS A 13 -4.49 -1.61 3.18
C CYS A 13 -5.27 -0.29 3.17
N ILE A 14 -5.87 0.05 4.30
CA ILE A 14 -6.69 1.24 4.47
C ILE A 14 -6.07 2.08 5.57
N GLY A 15 -5.84 3.35 5.30
CA GLY A 15 -5.34 4.32 6.27
C GLY A 15 -6.33 5.46 6.46
N ASP A 16 -6.46 5.92 7.69
CA ASP A 16 -7.20 7.11 8.09
C ASP A 16 -6.24 8.07 8.79
N ALA A 17 -5.96 9.21 8.16
CA ALA A 17 -5.03 10.20 8.70
C ALA A 17 -5.60 10.97 9.89
N GLU A 18 -6.91 11.17 9.96
CA GLU A 18 -7.59 11.86 11.07
C GLU A 18 -7.61 10.98 12.31
N ALA A 19 -8.05 9.74 12.16
CA ALA A 19 -8.05 8.76 13.23
C ALA A 19 -6.65 8.23 13.57
N ARG A 20 -5.64 8.49 12.74
CA ARG A 20 -4.29 7.91 12.82
C ARG A 20 -4.32 6.39 12.93
N ASP A 21 -5.18 5.78 12.16
CA ASP A 21 -5.42 4.34 12.18
C ASP A 21 -5.16 3.72 10.81
N ALA A 22 -4.77 2.45 10.82
CA ALA A 22 -4.56 1.66 9.62
C ALA A 22 -5.06 0.24 9.81
N ARG A 23 -5.61 -0.34 8.74
CA ARG A 23 -6.10 -1.72 8.73
C ARG A 23 -5.66 -2.43 7.45
N ALA A 24 -5.34 -3.71 7.58
CA ALA A 24 -5.22 -4.60 6.43
C ALA A 24 -6.42 -5.55 6.39
N LEU A 25 -6.97 -5.76 5.21
CA LEU A 25 -8.09 -6.66 4.98
C LEU A 25 -7.66 -7.75 4.02
N VAL A 26 -7.97 -8.98 4.38
CA VAL A 26 -7.91 -10.14 3.49
C VAL A 26 -9.33 -10.55 3.16
N THR A 27 -9.63 -10.64 1.89
CA THR A 27 -10.95 -11.07 1.42
C THR A 27 -10.82 -12.13 0.34
N ALA A 28 -11.63 -13.19 0.45
CA ALA A 28 -11.80 -14.21 -0.57
C ALA A 28 -13.28 -14.62 -0.58
N LYS A 29 -13.64 -15.66 -1.32
CA LYS A 29 -15.04 -16.12 -1.42
C LYS A 29 -15.72 -16.22 -0.05
N ASP A 30 -15.08 -16.94 0.87
CA ASP A 30 -15.62 -17.22 2.21
C ASP A 30 -14.75 -16.63 3.33
N VAL A 31 -13.81 -15.75 3.00
CA VAL A 31 -12.87 -15.14 3.94
C VAL A 31 -13.09 -13.63 3.98
N PHE A 32 -13.25 -13.10 5.19
CA PHE A 32 -13.20 -11.68 5.47
C PHE A 32 -12.47 -11.48 6.80
N GLN A 33 -11.22 -11.05 6.72
CA GLN A 33 -10.38 -10.88 7.89
C GLN A 33 -9.77 -9.49 7.92
N VAL A 34 -9.82 -8.85 9.08
CA VAL A 34 -9.30 -7.50 9.32
C VAL A 34 -8.17 -7.59 10.33
N TYR A 35 -7.05 -6.96 10.01
CA TYR A 35 -5.89 -6.86 10.89
C TYR A 35 -5.62 -5.40 11.27
N SER A 36 -5.31 -5.19 12.54
CA SER A 36 -4.72 -3.95 13.06
C SER A 36 -3.20 -4.12 13.16
N PRO A 37 -2.43 -3.06 13.47
CA PRO A 37 -1.00 -3.19 13.74
C PRO A 37 -0.68 -4.24 14.80
N ASP A 38 -1.53 -4.37 15.82
CA ASP A 38 -1.33 -5.29 16.95
C ASP A 38 -1.79 -6.72 16.68
N SER A 39 -2.57 -6.95 15.63
CA SER A 39 -3.15 -8.26 15.29
C SER A 39 -2.52 -8.92 14.06
N LEU A 40 -1.49 -8.31 13.45
CA LEU A 40 -0.77 -8.93 12.34
C LEU A 40 -0.16 -10.28 12.75
N PRO A 41 -0.27 -11.32 11.92
CA PRO A 41 0.22 -12.66 12.25
C PRO A 41 1.73 -12.82 12.07
N TYR A 42 2.45 -11.78 11.72
CA TYR A 42 3.91 -11.74 11.52
C TYR A 42 4.51 -10.54 12.27
N LYS A 43 5.78 -10.18 11.99
CA LYS A 43 6.48 -9.12 12.71
C LYS A 43 5.63 -7.85 12.83
N ARG A 44 5.34 -7.46 14.06
CA ARG A 44 4.56 -6.26 14.38
C ARG A 44 5.47 -5.06 14.50
N LEU A 45 5.04 -3.96 13.92
CA LEU A 45 5.65 -2.64 14.08
C LEU A 45 4.56 -1.71 14.59
N PRO A 46 4.81 -0.89 15.63
CA PRO A 46 3.79 0.00 16.18
C PRO A 46 3.20 0.90 15.09
N SER A 47 1.89 1.10 15.13
CA SER A 47 1.16 1.96 14.17
C SER A 47 1.40 1.65 12.69
N THR A 48 1.85 0.45 12.37
CA THR A 48 2.19 0.05 10.99
C THR A 48 1.44 -1.21 10.60
N VAL A 49 0.77 -1.15 9.45
CA VAL A 49 0.11 -2.29 8.83
C VAL A 49 0.73 -2.55 7.46
N TYR A 50 1.09 -3.78 7.20
CA TYR A 50 1.61 -4.21 5.91
C TYR A 50 1.17 -5.63 5.60
N MET A 51 1.03 -5.94 4.33
CA MET A 51 0.68 -7.28 3.87
C MET A 51 1.05 -7.45 2.41
N SER A 52 1.54 -8.63 2.06
CA SER A 52 1.85 -9.03 0.70
C SER A 52 1.45 -10.48 0.49
N MET A 53 0.77 -10.79 -0.59
CA MET A 53 0.44 -12.14 -1.07
C MET A 53 -0.15 -13.10 -0.01
N GLY A 54 -0.91 -12.58 0.97
CA GLY A 54 -1.50 -13.38 2.04
C GLY A 54 -0.66 -13.44 3.32
N THR A 55 -1.20 -14.09 4.35
CA THR A 55 -0.65 -14.04 5.71
C THR A 55 0.66 -14.81 5.89
N ASP A 56 0.87 -15.91 5.16
CA ASP A 56 2.05 -16.79 5.32
C ASP A 56 3.15 -16.54 4.28
N SER A 57 3.07 -15.42 3.57
CA SER A 57 4.02 -15.11 2.52
C SER A 57 5.42 -14.77 3.07
N LYS A 58 6.46 -15.38 2.48
CA LYS A 58 7.86 -14.98 2.72
C LYS A 58 8.11 -13.50 2.45
N TRP A 59 7.29 -12.87 1.61
CA TRP A 59 7.34 -11.46 1.32
C TRP A 59 6.97 -10.60 2.53
N ASN A 60 6.02 -11.02 3.36
CA ASN A 60 5.68 -10.31 4.59
C ASN A 60 6.90 -10.19 5.52
N LYS A 61 7.74 -11.23 5.59
CA LYS A 61 8.99 -11.19 6.37
C LYS A 61 9.94 -10.14 5.80
N LYS A 62 10.18 -10.15 4.48
CA LYS A 62 11.06 -9.17 3.81
C LYS A 62 10.56 -7.74 3.97
N VAL A 63 9.27 -7.50 3.72
CA VAL A 63 8.65 -6.17 3.91
C VAL A 63 8.79 -5.71 5.36
N GLY A 64 8.51 -6.58 6.33
CA GLY A 64 8.65 -6.27 7.75
C GLY A 64 10.09 -5.96 8.16
N GLU A 65 11.09 -6.61 7.57
CA GLU A 65 12.52 -6.32 7.81
C GLU A 65 12.90 -4.93 7.27
N VAL A 66 12.46 -4.57 6.06
CA VAL A 66 12.71 -3.25 5.47
C VAL A 66 12.02 -2.16 6.28
N LEU A 67 10.73 -2.32 6.57
CA LEU A 67 9.96 -1.36 7.38
C LEU A 67 10.56 -1.16 8.78
N ALA A 68 11.10 -2.22 9.39
CA ALA A 68 11.73 -2.12 10.69
C ALA A 68 13.03 -1.28 10.67
N LYS A 69 13.77 -1.30 9.56
CA LYS A 69 14.97 -0.47 9.40
C LYS A 69 14.62 1.02 9.27
N GLY A 70 13.52 1.34 8.57
CA GLY A 70 13.02 2.71 8.41
C GLY A 70 12.05 3.17 9.50
N TYR A 71 11.81 2.37 10.53
CA TYR A 71 10.80 2.68 11.53
C TYR A 71 11.07 4.04 12.22
N GLY A 72 10.05 4.89 12.25
CA GLY A 72 10.14 6.26 12.76
C GLY A 72 10.49 7.31 11.70
N ALA A 73 10.93 6.88 10.50
CA ALA A 73 11.26 7.76 9.37
C ALA A 73 10.63 7.28 8.05
N ILE A 74 9.55 6.50 8.13
CA ILE A 74 8.83 6.02 6.94
C ILE A 74 8.06 7.18 6.32
N ASP A 75 8.52 7.62 5.17
CA ASP A 75 7.91 8.65 4.33
C ASP A 75 7.61 8.08 2.92
N PRO A 76 7.01 8.85 2.02
CA PRO A 76 6.74 8.39 0.66
C PRO A 76 7.99 8.00 -0.13
N GLU A 77 9.12 8.67 0.08
CA GLU A 77 10.37 8.34 -0.59
C GLU A 77 10.89 6.98 -0.14
N PHE A 78 10.92 6.73 1.17
CA PHE A 78 11.24 5.41 1.71
C PHE A 78 10.31 4.32 1.16
N ALA A 79 9.00 4.59 1.08
CA ALA A 79 8.05 3.64 0.53
C ALA A 79 8.33 3.31 -0.95
N MET A 80 8.67 4.31 -1.77
CA MET A 80 8.95 4.13 -3.19
C MET A 80 10.31 3.47 -3.44
N VAL A 81 11.35 3.89 -2.73
CA VAL A 81 12.73 3.47 -2.98
C VAL A 81 13.06 2.17 -2.24
N ASP A 82 12.88 2.14 -0.92
CA ASP A 82 13.32 1.00 -0.11
C ASP A 82 12.31 -0.15 -0.13
N VAL A 83 11.02 0.15 -0.12
CA VAL A 83 9.99 -0.89 -0.10
C VAL A 83 9.65 -1.34 -1.53
N MET A 84 9.12 -0.47 -2.38
CA MET A 84 8.63 -0.88 -3.70
C MET A 84 9.78 -1.27 -4.61
N ARG A 85 10.71 -0.38 -4.89
CA ARG A 85 11.85 -0.65 -5.77
C ARG A 85 12.84 -1.64 -5.15
N GLY A 86 13.18 -1.47 -3.89
CA GLY A 86 14.14 -2.32 -3.19
C GLY A 86 13.68 -3.78 -3.03
N LEU A 87 12.38 -4.03 -3.00
CA LEU A 87 11.81 -5.38 -2.94
C LEU A 87 11.28 -5.88 -4.28
N GLY A 88 11.22 -5.03 -5.31
CA GLY A 88 10.64 -5.37 -6.59
C GLY A 88 9.14 -5.65 -6.48
N THR A 89 8.36 -4.69 -5.96
CA THR A 89 6.90 -4.84 -5.79
C THR A 89 6.15 -3.74 -6.54
N GLY A 90 5.07 -4.11 -7.21
CA GLY A 90 4.28 -3.20 -8.03
C GLY A 90 4.60 -3.31 -9.51
N ASP A 91 4.58 -4.52 -10.03
CA ASP A 91 4.95 -4.87 -11.40
C ASP A 91 4.16 -4.05 -12.44
N LEU A 92 2.84 -4.05 -12.35
CA LEU A 92 1.98 -3.28 -13.27
C LEU A 92 1.79 -1.83 -12.80
N HIS A 93 1.54 -1.64 -11.52
CA HIS A 93 1.31 -0.34 -10.90
C HIS A 93 1.97 -0.28 -9.55
N ALA A 94 2.67 0.80 -9.26
CA ALA A 94 3.20 1.12 -7.95
C ALA A 94 2.64 2.48 -7.51
N VAL A 95 2.08 2.57 -6.31
CA VAL A 95 1.46 3.80 -5.80
C VAL A 95 1.85 4.03 -4.35
N ALA A 96 2.37 5.21 -4.06
CA ALA A 96 2.59 5.69 -2.70
C ALA A 96 1.62 6.82 -2.37
N PHE A 97 1.04 6.79 -1.17
CA PHE A 97 0.11 7.81 -0.68
C PHE A 97 0.66 8.52 0.55
N ASP A 98 0.67 9.84 0.53
CA ASP A 98 0.74 10.68 1.73
C ASP A 98 -0.67 11.23 2.00
N VAL A 99 -1.42 10.48 2.81
CA VAL A 99 -2.82 10.80 3.09
C VAL A 99 -2.93 12.13 3.85
N ALA A 100 -2.00 12.40 4.76
CA ALA A 100 -1.99 13.62 5.56
C ALA A 100 -1.81 14.89 4.70
N ARG A 101 -1.01 14.80 3.63
CA ARG A 101 -0.78 15.90 2.71
C ARG A 101 -1.65 15.86 1.45
N ALA A 102 -2.53 14.85 1.32
CA ALA A 102 -3.34 14.59 0.13
C ALA A 102 -2.50 14.53 -1.16
N ARG A 103 -1.39 13.83 -1.11
CA ARG A 103 -0.49 13.59 -2.25
C ARG A 103 -0.42 12.10 -2.56
N LEU A 104 -0.16 11.80 -3.81
CA LEU A 104 0.16 10.45 -4.25
C LEU A 104 1.23 10.48 -5.34
N TRP A 105 1.96 9.40 -5.46
CA TRP A 105 2.94 9.15 -6.52
C TRP A 105 2.56 7.85 -7.20
N VAL A 106 2.56 7.87 -8.52
CA VAL A 106 2.17 6.72 -9.35
C VAL A 106 3.26 6.38 -10.33
N ALA A 107 3.61 5.13 -10.43
CA ALA A 107 4.39 4.58 -11.52
C ALA A 107 3.64 3.42 -12.18
N ASN A 108 3.68 3.36 -13.48
CA ASN A 108 3.05 2.30 -14.28
C ASN A 108 4.12 1.58 -15.10
N ALA A 109 3.93 0.27 -15.29
CA ALA A 109 4.74 -0.51 -16.21
C ALA A 109 4.76 0.10 -17.61
N SER A 110 5.85 -0.07 -18.32
CA SER A 110 5.96 0.39 -19.70
C SER A 110 5.54 -0.69 -20.70
N MET A 111 5.15 -0.27 -21.88
CA MET A 111 4.93 -1.17 -23.01
C MET A 111 6.21 -1.87 -23.50
N LYS A 112 7.38 -1.46 -22.96
CA LYS A 112 8.70 -2.03 -23.29
C LYS A 112 9.14 -3.13 -22.32
N GLY A 113 8.29 -3.47 -21.33
CA GLY A 113 8.54 -4.54 -20.37
C GLY A 113 9.25 -4.09 -19.08
N GLU A 114 9.37 -2.78 -18.82
CA GLU A 114 9.83 -2.30 -17.51
C GLU A 114 8.67 -2.37 -16.52
N ASP A 115 8.94 -2.90 -15.34
CA ASP A 115 7.95 -2.95 -14.25
C ASP A 115 7.66 -1.57 -13.67
N GLY A 116 6.47 -1.40 -13.08
CA GLY A 116 6.04 -0.12 -12.51
C GLY A 116 7.01 0.40 -11.44
N PHE A 117 7.53 -0.48 -10.57
CA PHE A 117 8.47 -0.08 -9.52
C PHE A 117 9.84 0.38 -10.05
N GLU A 118 10.21 0.04 -11.27
CA GLU A 118 11.46 0.49 -11.94
C GLU A 118 11.32 1.88 -12.53
N ARG A 119 10.09 2.31 -12.78
CA ARG A 119 9.77 3.56 -13.47
C ARG A 119 9.83 4.76 -12.53
N GLU A 120 9.84 5.96 -13.13
CA GLU A 120 9.70 7.21 -12.40
C GLU A 120 8.30 7.30 -11.77
N PHE A 121 8.26 7.68 -10.50
CA PHE A 121 7.03 7.96 -9.78
C PHE A 121 6.58 9.39 -10.04
N VAL A 122 5.45 9.55 -10.72
CA VAL A 122 4.85 10.83 -11.05
C VAL A 122 4.00 11.34 -9.88
N PRO A 123 4.28 12.54 -9.32
CA PRO A 123 3.52 13.10 -8.22
C PRO A 123 2.19 13.70 -8.66
N PHE A 124 1.16 13.53 -7.82
CA PHE A 124 -0.14 14.16 -7.97
C PHE A 124 -0.57 14.82 -6.66
N CYS A 125 -1.16 16.02 -6.75
CA CYS A 125 -1.84 16.68 -5.65
C CYS A 125 -3.35 16.42 -5.76
N LEU A 126 -3.91 15.62 -4.86
CA LEU A 126 -5.33 15.28 -4.89
C LEU A 126 -6.24 16.49 -4.71
N ARG A 127 -5.80 17.50 -3.94
CA ARG A 127 -6.56 18.74 -3.76
C ARG A 127 -6.70 19.53 -5.05
N GLU A 128 -5.68 19.53 -5.89
CA GLU A 128 -5.71 20.20 -7.21
C GLU A 128 -6.60 19.43 -8.18
N CYS A 129 -6.46 18.11 -8.23
CA CYS A 129 -7.29 17.25 -9.08
C CYS A 129 -8.79 17.38 -8.76
N LEU A 130 -9.15 17.60 -7.49
CA LEU A 130 -10.55 17.78 -7.09
C LEU A 130 -11.09 19.19 -7.40
N ARG A 131 -10.23 20.22 -7.39
CA ARG A 131 -10.64 21.60 -7.72
C ARG A 131 -10.90 21.83 -9.20
N THR A 132 -10.25 21.06 -10.08
CA THR A 132 -10.37 21.19 -11.54
C THR A 132 -11.60 20.46 -12.12
N ARG A 133 -12.45 19.84 -11.30
CA ARG A 133 -13.72 19.32 -11.80
C ARG A 133 -14.63 20.45 -12.22
N PRO A 134 -15.03 20.56 -13.51
CA PRO A 134 -16.07 21.49 -13.91
C PRO A 134 -17.35 21.16 -13.15
N ALA A 135 -18.03 22.20 -12.63
CA ALA A 135 -19.36 22.06 -12.07
C ALA A 135 -20.26 21.40 -13.13
N ARG A 136 -20.86 20.28 -12.79
CA ARG A 136 -21.87 19.62 -13.63
C ARG A 136 -23.19 20.31 -13.47
#